data_f11eae1c51607e237a7fcbb29d83b72d
#
_entry.id   f11eae1c51607e237a7fcbb29d83b72d
#
_cell.length_a   1.000
_cell.length_b   1.000
_cell.length_c   1.000
_cell.angle_alpha   90.00
_cell.angle_beta   90.00
_cell.angle_gamma   90.00
#
_symmetry.space_group_name_H-M   'P 1'
#
loop_
_entity.id
_entity.type
_entity.pdbx_description
1 polymer ?
#
loop_
_entity_poly.entity_id
_entity_poly.type
_entity_poly.pdbx_seq_one_letter_code
_entity_poly.pdbx_strand_id
1 'polypeptide(L)'
;SFCPVYKPNLAFFERFGSKGYALMERLVEHINGRAITIADGKRGDIGNTSNQYALAIFDTIGFDAITVAPYMGRDSIHPFINNVAKGAFILCLTSNPSASDLQFSKKNDNFLYEYVAKLSLELNTQNNIGLVVGATNPTQMESLRKISSGLSWLIPGIGAQGGDLEASISIGNMNGVGIVNVSRGILYAGNGSLDAIVKSAQNYTN
;
A
#
# COMPACT_ATOMS: atom_id res chain seq x y z
N SER A 1 3.95 18.42 10.06
CA SER A 1 4.38 17.17 9.42
C SER A 1 4.49 17.39 7.93
N PHE A 2 5.57 16.95 7.32
CA PHE A 2 5.77 17.06 5.86
C PHE A 2 5.20 15.83 5.14
N CYS A 3 5.01 14.72 5.84
CA CYS A 3 4.49 13.48 5.27
C CYS A 3 3.03 13.29 5.68
N PRO A 4 2.09 13.30 4.73
CA PRO A 4 0.67 13.07 5.02
C PRO A 4 0.35 11.60 5.29
N VAL A 5 1.23 10.68 4.91
CA VAL A 5 1.03 9.23 5.04
C VAL A 5 2.30 8.56 5.56
N TYR A 6 2.18 7.69 6.56
CA TYR A 6 3.24 6.82 7.03
C TYR A 6 2.86 5.36 6.77
N LYS A 7 3.78 4.62 6.14
CA LYS A 7 3.59 3.21 5.79
C LYS A 7 4.69 2.33 6.38
N PRO A 8 4.63 1.95 7.65
CA PRO A 8 5.55 0.96 8.20
C PRO A 8 5.33 -0.41 7.57
N ASN A 9 6.42 -1.06 7.15
CA ASN A 9 6.38 -2.43 6.67
C ASN A 9 6.51 -3.37 7.87
N LEU A 10 5.46 -4.15 8.11
CA LEU A 10 5.31 -4.95 9.32
C LEU A 10 6.42 -6.00 9.48
N ALA A 11 6.97 -6.54 8.41
CA ALA A 11 8.04 -7.54 8.47
C ALA A 11 9.27 -7.05 9.25
N PHE A 12 9.60 -5.75 9.17
CA PHE A 12 10.72 -5.16 9.90
C PHE A 12 10.46 -5.00 11.40
N PHE A 13 9.21 -5.02 11.82
CA PHE A 13 8.81 -5.01 13.23
C PHE A 13 8.58 -6.42 13.75
N GLU A 14 7.86 -7.25 13.03
CA GLU A 14 7.51 -8.63 13.39
C GLU A 14 8.75 -9.50 13.69
N ARG A 15 9.87 -9.25 12.98
CA ARG A 15 11.15 -9.92 13.27
C ARG A 15 11.66 -9.77 14.72
N PHE A 16 11.16 -8.77 15.44
CA PHE A 16 11.52 -8.52 16.85
C PHE A 16 10.49 -9.06 17.84
N GLY A 17 9.51 -9.85 17.36
CA GLY A 17 8.46 -10.44 18.19
C GLY A 17 7.64 -9.38 18.93
N SER A 18 7.33 -9.62 20.20
CA SER A 18 6.50 -8.73 21.02
C SER A 18 7.04 -7.30 21.12
N LYS A 19 8.35 -7.13 21.13
CA LYS A 19 8.98 -5.79 21.13
C LYS A 19 8.69 -5.00 19.86
N GLY A 20 8.63 -5.68 18.71
CA GLY A 20 8.29 -5.08 17.45
C GLY A 20 6.83 -4.64 17.39
N TYR A 21 5.91 -5.46 17.91
CA TYR A 21 4.49 -5.08 18.02
C TYR A 21 4.31 -3.88 18.95
N ALA A 22 4.92 -3.88 20.14
CA ALA A 22 4.89 -2.73 21.04
C ALA A 22 5.48 -1.45 20.42
N LEU A 23 6.47 -1.58 19.52
CA LEU A 23 7.01 -0.44 18.80
C LEU A 23 6.03 0.09 17.73
N MET A 24 5.29 -0.79 17.06
CA MET A 24 4.25 -0.38 16.10
C MET A 24 3.11 0.38 16.80
N GLU A 25 2.63 -0.13 17.93
CA GLU A 25 1.60 0.54 18.75
C GLU A 25 2.07 1.96 19.14
N ARG A 26 3.26 2.09 19.70
CA ARG A 26 3.85 3.39 20.05
C ARG A 26 4.04 4.32 18.85
N LEU A 27 4.35 3.77 17.67
CA LEU A 27 4.49 4.57 16.44
C LEU A 27 3.14 5.16 16.02
N VAL A 28 2.08 4.35 15.99
CA VAL A 28 0.73 4.79 15.64
C VAL A 28 0.21 5.80 16.67
N GLU A 29 0.37 5.51 17.96
CA GLU A 29 0.04 6.43 19.06
C GLU A 29 0.80 7.76 18.94
N HIS A 30 2.10 7.73 18.61
CA HIS A 30 2.88 8.95 18.41
C HIS A 30 2.37 9.78 17.21
N ILE A 31 1.97 9.14 16.13
CA ILE A 31 1.37 9.83 14.96
C ILE A 31 0.04 10.48 15.35
N ASN A 32 -0.78 9.80 16.14
CA ASN A 32 -1.99 10.32 16.78
C ASN A 32 -2.88 11.15 15.81
N GLY A 33 -3.27 10.57 14.69
CA GLY A 33 -4.16 11.19 13.70
C GLY A 33 -3.57 12.37 12.91
N ARG A 34 -2.28 12.73 13.12
CA ARG A 34 -1.62 13.82 12.37
C ARG A 34 -1.27 13.45 10.92
N ALA A 35 -1.34 12.18 10.59
CA ALA A 35 -1.14 11.62 9.26
C ALA A 35 -1.85 10.27 9.16
N ILE A 36 -2.16 9.83 7.95
CA ILE A 36 -2.70 8.50 7.67
C ILE A 36 -1.63 7.44 7.92
N THR A 37 -2.00 6.35 8.54
CA THR A 37 -1.11 5.21 8.82
C THR A 37 -1.55 3.99 8.01
N ILE A 38 -0.61 3.39 7.24
CA ILE A 38 -0.86 2.20 6.43
C ILE A 38 0.01 1.04 6.93
N ALA A 39 -0.60 -0.01 7.44
CA ALA A 39 0.08 -1.25 7.80
C ALA A 39 0.48 -2.02 6.53
N ASP A 40 1.75 -2.01 6.14
CA ASP A 40 2.23 -2.79 4.98
C ASP A 40 2.49 -4.25 5.39
N GLY A 41 1.38 -5.00 5.60
CA GLY A 41 1.39 -6.36 6.12
C GLY A 41 1.03 -7.44 5.10
N LYS A 42 0.43 -7.05 3.96
CA LYS A 42 0.00 -7.94 2.87
C LYS A 42 -0.78 -9.15 3.39
N ARG A 43 -1.72 -8.90 4.30
CA ARG A 43 -2.54 -9.94 4.92
C ARG A 43 -3.55 -10.53 3.92
N GLY A 44 -3.94 -11.77 4.16
CA GLY A 44 -4.96 -12.47 3.41
C GLY A 44 -5.08 -13.88 3.95
N ASP A 45 -6.30 -14.27 4.34
CA ASP A 45 -6.63 -15.58 4.87
C ASP A 45 -8.13 -15.84 4.66
N ILE A 46 -8.65 -17.00 5.03
CA ILE A 46 -10.09 -17.27 5.05
C ILE A 46 -10.82 -16.33 6.03
N GLY A 47 -12.10 -16.05 5.78
CA GLY A 47 -12.89 -15.00 6.42
C GLY A 47 -12.70 -14.81 7.93
N ASN A 48 -12.79 -15.89 8.73
CA ASN A 48 -12.62 -15.78 10.19
C ASN A 48 -11.20 -15.34 10.59
N THR A 49 -10.16 -15.90 9.97
CA THR A 49 -8.76 -15.54 10.25
C THR A 49 -8.46 -14.13 9.76
N SER A 50 -8.94 -13.75 8.56
CA SER A 50 -8.82 -12.37 8.06
C SER A 50 -9.48 -11.36 9.00
N ASN A 51 -10.60 -11.73 9.64
CA ASN A 51 -11.25 -10.89 10.65
C ASN A 51 -10.35 -10.66 11.87
N GLN A 52 -9.62 -11.69 12.35
CA GLN A 52 -8.66 -11.51 13.44
C GLN A 52 -7.50 -10.59 13.05
N TYR A 53 -7.02 -10.67 11.80
CA TYR A 53 -6.02 -9.73 11.30
C TYR A 53 -6.56 -8.29 11.24
N ALA A 54 -7.80 -8.10 10.78
CA ALA A 54 -8.44 -6.79 10.75
C ALA A 54 -8.57 -6.18 12.15
N LEU A 55 -9.08 -6.94 13.13
CA LEU A 55 -9.17 -6.52 14.53
C LEU A 55 -7.80 -6.16 15.12
N ALA A 56 -6.77 -6.99 14.89
CA ALA A 56 -5.42 -6.72 15.38
C ALA A 56 -4.85 -5.41 14.82
N ILE A 57 -4.99 -5.18 13.51
CA ILE A 57 -4.43 -4.01 12.85
C ILE A 57 -5.21 -2.74 13.13
N PHE A 58 -6.55 -2.80 13.07
CA PHE A 58 -7.39 -1.63 13.14
C PHE A 58 -7.79 -1.24 14.55
N ASP A 59 -8.14 -2.23 15.40
CA ASP A 59 -8.69 -1.98 16.72
C ASP A 59 -7.63 -2.05 17.81
N THR A 60 -6.66 -2.98 17.70
CA THR A 60 -5.61 -3.14 18.72
C THR A 60 -4.46 -2.18 18.48
N ILE A 61 -3.84 -2.17 17.28
CA ILE A 61 -2.70 -1.31 16.96
C ILE A 61 -3.15 0.08 16.53
N GLY A 62 -4.31 0.21 15.88
CA GLY A 62 -4.93 1.49 15.55
C GLY A 62 -4.58 2.06 14.17
N PHE A 63 -4.09 1.25 13.23
CA PHE A 63 -3.84 1.72 11.85
C PHE A 63 -5.11 2.17 11.13
N ASP A 64 -4.96 3.10 10.18
CA ASP A 64 -6.06 3.59 9.33
C ASP A 64 -6.29 2.70 8.10
N ALA A 65 -5.23 2.08 7.58
CA ALA A 65 -5.32 1.21 6.41
C ALA A 65 -4.31 0.05 6.47
N ILE A 66 -4.52 -0.94 5.61
CA ILE A 66 -3.65 -2.13 5.49
C ILE A 66 -3.46 -2.51 4.03
N THR A 67 -2.32 -3.14 3.69
CA THR A 67 -2.15 -3.83 2.41
C THR A 67 -2.66 -5.27 2.50
N VAL A 68 -3.43 -5.72 1.49
CA VAL A 68 -4.11 -7.02 1.47
C VAL A 68 -3.73 -7.81 0.22
N ALA A 69 -3.46 -9.11 0.37
CA ALA A 69 -3.24 -10.03 -0.74
C ALA A 69 -4.59 -10.59 -1.25
N PRO A 70 -4.91 -10.44 -2.55
CA PRO A 70 -6.22 -10.85 -3.09
C PRO A 70 -6.28 -12.32 -3.51
N TYR A 71 -5.20 -13.07 -3.37
CA TYR A 71 -5.07 -14.42 -3.95
C TYR A 71 -6.16 -15.39 -3.51
N MET A 72 -6.65 -15.27 -2.28
CA MET A 72 -7.71 -16.13 -1.73
C MET A 72 -9.13 -15.65 -2.07
N GLY A 73 -9.30 -14.54 -2.80
CA GLY A 73 -10.59 -14.09 -3.30
C GLY A 73 -11.34 -13.12 -2.38
N ARG A 74 -12.63 -12.90 -2.69
CA ARG A 74 -13.46 -11.83 -2.10
C ARG A 74 -13.63 -11.95 -0.58
N ASP A 75 -13.89 -13.13 -0.09
CA ASP A 75 -14.13 -13.41 1.33
C ASP A 75 -12.90 -13.11 2.20
N SER A 76 -11.69 -13.25 1.65
CA SER A 76 -10.45 -12.89 2.34
C SER A 76 -10.23 -11.37 2.43
N ILE A 77 -10.86 -10.58 1.55
CA ILE A 77 -10.76 -9.12 1.49
C ILE A 77 -11.81 -8.45 2.39
N HIS A 78 -13.03 -8.98 2.41
CA HIS A 78 -14.18 -8.37 3.10
C HIS A 78 -13.89 -7.91 4.54
N PRO A 79 -13.22 -8.68 5.41
CA PRO A 79 -12.96 -8.24 6.78
C PRO A 79 -12.19 -6.92 6.89
N PHE A 80 -11.36 -6.59 5.90
CA PHE A 80 -10.55 -5.37 5.89
C PHE A 80 -11.28 -4.14 5.34
N ILE A 81 -12.45 -4.31 4.74
CA ILE A 81 -13.22 -3.24 4.12
C ILE A 81 -14.60 -3.02 4.74
N ASN A 82 -14.99 -3.84 5.71
CA ASN A 82 -16.30 -3.74 6.37
C ASN A 82 -16.48 -2.46 7.20
N ASN A 83 -15.40 -1.88 7.70
CA ASN A 83 -15.44 -0.62 8.42
C ASN A 83 -15.12 0.53 7.45
N VAL A 84 -16.11 1.39 7.17
CA VAL A 84 -15.99 2.54 6.27
C VAL A 84 -14.90 3.54 6.67
N ALA A 85 -14.55 3.62 7.95
CA ALA A 85 -13.48 4.48 8.47
C ALA A 85 -12.07 3.88 8.29
N LYS A 86 -11.96 2.66 7.78
CA LYS A 86 -10.70 1.95 7.56
C LYS A 86 -10.52 1.59 6.09
N GLY A 87 -9.27 1.59 5.61
CA GLY A 87 -8.96 1.35 4.21
C GLY A 87 -8.16 0.07 3.95
N ALA A 88 -8.32 -0.49 2.75
CA ALA A 88 -7.50 -1.60 2.28
C ALA A 88 -6.86 -1.29 0.92
N PHE A 89 -5.54 -1.47 0.81
CA PHE A 89 -4.82 -1.42 -0.44
C PHE A 89 -4.55 -2.85 -0.94
N ILE A 90 -5.23 -3.23 -2.02
CA ILE A 90 -5.15 -4.58 -2.58
C ILE A 90 -3.89 -4.69 -3.46
N LEU A 91 -3.07 -5.74 -3.25
CA LEU A 91 -1.92 -6.02 -4.13
C LEU A 91 -2.41 -6.29 -5.55
N CYS A 92 -2.00 -5.45 -6.49
CA CYS A 92 -2.47 -5.51 -7.87
C CYS A 92 -1.31 -5.75 -8.84
N LEU A 93 -0.47 -4.75 -9.07
CA LEU A 93 0.73 -4.86 -9.89
C LEU A 93 1.95 -4.51 -9.03
N THR A 94 2.87 -5.47 -8.84
CA THR A 94 4.03 -5.27 -7.97
C THR A 94 5.31 -5.05 -8.76
N SER A 95 6.33 -4.43 -8.14
CA SER A 95 7.56 -4.01 -8.80
C SER A 95 8.68 -5.07 -8.81
N ASN A 96 8.47 -6.22 -8.19
CA ASN A 96 9.48 -7.29 -8.15
C ASN A 96 9.55 -8.06 -9.48
N PRO A 97 10.72 -8.58 -9.89
CA PRO A 97 10.90 -9.28 -11.15
C PRO A 97 9.95 -10.47 -11.34
N SER A 98 9.73 -11.29 -10.30
CA SER A 98 8.85 -12.46 -10.35
C SER A 98 7.35 -12.14 -10.35
N ALA A 99 6.96 -10.88 -10.45
CA ALA A 99 5.55 -10.52 -10.69
C ALA A 99 5.00 -11.17 -11.97
N SER A 100 5.87 -11.41 -12.96
CA SER A 100 5.55 -12.11 -14.21
C SER A 100 5.03 -13.54 -14.03
N ASP A 101 5.41 -14.24 -12.95
CA ASP A 101 5.04 -15.63 -12.74
C ASP A 101 3.52 -15.81 -12.54
N LEU A 102 2.86 -14.83 -11.97
CA LEU A 102 1.41 -14.85 -11.70
C LEU A 102 0.67 -13.66 -12.32
N GLN A 103 1.14 -12.43 -12.10
CA GLN A 103 0.36 -11.23 -12.38
C GLN A 103 0.11 -11.00 -13.87
N PHE A 104 1.01 -11.50 -14.75
CA PHE A 104 0.89 -11.45 -16.20
C PHE A 104 0.24 -12.71 -16.81
N SER A 105 -0.19 -13.68 -15.97
CA SER A 105 -1.04 -14.76 -16.44
C SER A 105 -2.40 -14.21 -16.87
N LYS A 106 -3.00 -14.82 -17.90
CA LYS A 106 -4.29 -14.37 -18.45
C LYS A 106 -5.47 -15.18 -17.91
N LYS A 107 -6.54 -14.46 -17.61
CA LYS A 107 -7.87 -15.00 -17.35
C LYS A 107 -8.87 -14.24 -18.24
N ASN A 108 -9.49 -14.96 -19.22
CA ASN A 108 -10.45 -14.34 -20.15
C ASN A 108 -9.91 -13.05 -20.81
N ASP A 109 -8.76 -13.15 -21.48
CA ASP A 109 -8.04 -12.07 -22.17
C ASP A 109 -7.51 -10.91 -21.29
N ASN A 110 -7.81 -10.88 -20.01
CA ASN A 110 -7.22 -9.91 -19.07
C ASN A 110 -6.04 -10.54 -18.33
N PHE A 111 -5.00 -9.75 -18.08
CA PHE A 111 -3.97 -10.13 -17.13
C PHE A 111 -4.55 -10.25 -15.71
N LEU A 112 -3.94 -11.08 -14.87
CA LEU A 112 -4.41 -11.27 -13.49
C LEU A 112 -4.46 -9.96 -12.70
N TYR A 113 -3.47 -9.06 -12.87
CA TYR A 113 -3.49 -7.76 -12.21
C TYR A 113 -4.67 -6.87 -12.66
N GLU A 114 -5.07 -6.95 -13.94
CA GLU A 114 -6.25 -6.22 -14.45
C GLU A 114 -7.55 -6.79 -13.86
N TYR A 115 -7.60 -8.11 -13.72
CA TYR A 115 -8.72 -8.77 -13.06
C TYR A 115 -8.83 -8.34 -11.60
N VAL A 116 -7.71 -8.25 -10.86
CA VAL A 116 -7.68 -7.75 -9.47
C VAL A 116 -8.16 -6.32 -9.40
N ALA A 117 -7.79 -5.45 -10.34
CA ALA A 117 -8.27 -4.07 -10.38
C ALA A 117 -9.79 -3.99 -10.56
N LYS A 118 -10.36 -4.78 -11.49
CA LYS A 118 -11.81 -4.87 -11.71
C LYS A 118 -12.54 -5.40 -10.46
N LEU A 119 -12.01 -6.46 -9.86
CA LEU A 119 -12.53 -7.00 -8.62
C LEU A 119 -12.56 -5.96 -7.48
N SER A 120 -11.48 -5.18 -7.38
CA SER A 120 -11.38 -4.12 -6.37
C SER A 120 -12.40 -3.00 -6.60
N LEU A 121 -12.65 -2.62 -7.84
CA LEU A 121 -13.73 -1.67 -8.19
C LEU A 121 -15.11 -2.19 -7.79
N GLU A 122 -15.42 -3.45 -8.09
CA GLU A 122 -16.69 -4.07 -7.71
C GLU A 122 -16.90 -4.10 -6.20
N LEU A 123 -15.84 -4.32 -5.44
CA LEU A 123 -15.87 -4.38 -3.97
C LEU A 123 -15.89 -2.98 -3.32
N ASN A 124 -15.48 -1.92 -4.04
CA ASN A 124 -15.31 -0.57 -3.49
C ASN A 124 -16.62 0.19 -3.29
N THR A 125 -17.61 -0.43 -2.69
CA THR A 125 -18.93 0.18 -2.46
C THR A 125 -18.93 1.27 -1.38
N GLN A 126 -17.90 1.29 -0.53
CA GLN A 126 -17.74 2.24 0.57
C GLN A 126 -16.59 3.25 0.35
N ASN A 127 -15.99 3.30 -0.83
CA ASN A 127 -14.85 4.17 -1.17
C ASN A 127 -13.64 4.02 -0.23
N ASN A 128 -13.38 2.82 0.25
CA ASN A 128 -12.31 2.51 1.17
C ASN A 128 -11.30 1.47 0.63
N ILE A 129 -11.33 1.22 -0.67
CA ILE A 129 -10.37 0.36 -1.37
C ILE A 129 -9.42 1.20 -2.23
N GLY A 130 -8.13 0.87 -2.15
CA GLY A 130 -7.10 1.29 -3.08
C GLY A 130 -6.35 0.09 -3.65
N LEU A 131 -5.39 0.36 -4.54
CA LEU A 131 -4.52 -0.66 -5.14
C LEU A 131 -3.06 -0.40 -4.79
N VAL A 132 -2.27 -1.46 -4.64
CA VAL A 132 -0.81 -1.38 -4.65
C VAL A 132 -0.35 -1.55 -6.10
N VAL A 133 0.28 -0.51 -6.65
CA VAL A 133 0.75 -0.46 -8.05
C VAL A 133 2.21 -0.03 -8.08
N GLY A 134 3.11 -0.93 -8.47
CA GLY A 134 4.55 -0.67 -8.52
C GLY A 134 4.95 0.32 -9.61
N ALA A 135 5.91 1.19 -9.30
CA ALA A 135 6.39 2.27 -10.15
C ALA A 135 7.29 1.84 -11.33
N THR A 136 7.56 0.54 -11.50
CA THR A 136 8.58 0.04 -12.45
C THR A 136 8.09 -0.22 -13.87
N ASN A 137 6.78 -0.12 -14.11
CA ASN A 137 6.16 -0.44 -15.40
C ASN A 137 5.18 0.66 -15.85
N PRO A 138 5.63 1.83 -16.33
CA PRO A 138 4.76 2.97 -16.67
C PRO A 138 3.65 2.62 -17.69
N THR A 139 3.96 1.84 -18.71
CA THR A 139 2.98 1.43 -19.74
C THR A 139 1.82 0.63 -19.14
N GLN A 140 2.12 -0.31 -18.25
CA GLN A 140 1.10 -1.09 -17.53
C GLN A 140 0.33 -0.20 -16.53
N MET A 141 1.01 0.75 -15.89
CA MET A 141 0.35 1.72 -15.01
C MET A 141 -0.69 2.55 -15.78
N GLU A 142 -0.38 3.08 -16.96
CA GLU A 142 -1.34 3.83 -17.79
C GLU A 142 -2.58 3.01 -18.13
N SER A 143 -2.38 1.77 -18.58
CA SER A 143 -3.47 0.85 -18.89
C SER A 143 -4.32 0.54 -17.67
N LEU A 144 -3.66 0.24 -16.56
CA LEU A 144 -4.29 -0.09 -15.28
C LEU A 144 -5.06 1.11 -14.70
N ARG A 145 -4.54 2.35 -14.87
CA ARG A 145 -5.24 3.55 -14.39
C ARG A 145 -6.58 3.76 -15.09
N LYS A 146 -6.67 3.46 -16.38
CA LYS A 146 -7.94 3.51 -17.13
C LYS A 146 -8.96 2.53 -16.55
N ILE A 147 -8.50 1.32 -16.18
CA ILE A 147 -9.35 0.27 -15.59
C ILE A 147 -9.78 0.65 -14.19
N SER A 148 -8.89 1.23 -13.38
CA SER A 148 -9.08 1.52 -11.96
C SER A 148 -9.35 2.99 -11.65
N SER A 149 -10.05 3.69 -12.57
CA SER A 149 -10.43 5.08 -12.38
C SER A 149 -11.20 5.28 -11.07
N GLY A 150 -10.81 6.29 -10.30
CA GLY A 150 -11.38 6.60 -8.97
C GLY A 150 -10.73 5.88 -7.79
N LEU A 151 -10.05 4.75 -7.99
CA LEU A 151 -9.34 4.09 -6.89
C LEU A 151 -8.05 4.84 -6.52
N SER A 152 -7.79 4.94 -5.22
CA SER A 152 -6.48 5.41 -4.72
C SER A 152 -5.39 4.38 -5.00
N TRP A 153 -4.20 4.82 -5.36
CA TRP A 153 -3.04 3.95 -5.56
C TRP A 153 -1.97 4.19 -4.50
N LEU A 154 -1.44 3.13 -3.92
CA LEU A 154 -0.20 3.11 -3.16
C LEU A 154 0.92 2.65 -4.10
N ILE A 155 1.88 3.53 -4.37
CA ILE A 155 2.88 3.37 -5.44
C ILE A 155 4.27 3.18 -4.84
N PRO A 156 4.69 1.94 -4.52
CA PRO A 156 6.05 1.63 -4.10
C PRO A 156 6.99 1.49 -5.30
N GLY A 157 8.31 1.54 -5.01
CA GLY A 157 9.35 1.23 -6.01
C GLY A 157 10.14 2.44 -6.50
N ILE A 158 9.88 3.62 -5.97
CA ILE A 158 10.65 4.82 -6.27
C ILE A 158 12.04 4.76 -5.61
N GLY A 159 13.03 5.29 -6.30
CA GLY A 159 14.41 5.32 -5.86
C GLY A 159 15.11 3.97 -6.01
N ALA A 160 15.32 3.23 -4.94
CA ALA A 160 16.14 2.02 -4.92
C ALA A 160 15.69 0.88 -5.84
N GLN A 161 14.46 0.89 -6.36
CA GLN A 161 13.94 -0.07 -7.34
C GLN A 161 13.90 0.49 -8.77
N GLY A 162 14.37 1.73 -8.97
CA GLY A 162 14.44 2.36 -10.29
C GLY A 162 13.12 2.87 -10.87
N GLY A 163 12.09 2.99 -10.04
CA GLY A 163 10.81 3.57 -10.47
C GLY A 163 10.94 5.06 -10.82
N ASP A 164 10.21 5.48 -11.85
CA ASP A 164 10.14 6.86 -12.30
C ASP A 164 9.15 7.65 -11.42
N LEU A 165 9.66 8.68 -10.73
CA LEU A 165 8.86 9.50 -9.82
C LEU A 165 7.83 10.35 -10.58
N GLU A 166 8.25 11.04 -11.67
CA GLU A 166 7.38 11.93 -12.45
C GLU A 166 6.24 11.15 -13.11
N ALA A 167 6.57 10.03 -13.77
CA ALA A 167 5.58 9.15 -14.35
C ALA A 167 4.62 8.60 -13.28
N SER A 168 5.14 8.22 -12.11
CA SER A 168 4.32 7.69 -11.01
C SER A 168 3.35 8.72 -10.45
N ILE A 169 3.78 9.98 -10.31
CA ILE A 169 2.92 11.08 -9.87
C ILE A 169 1.87 11.39 -10.95
N SER A 170 2.30 11.57 -12.19
CA SER A 170 1.42 11.92 -13.31
C SER A 170 0.34 10.86 -13.53
N ILE A 171 0.74 9.60 -13.71
CA ILE A 171 -0.19 8.50 -13.95
C ILE A 171 -1.01 8.22 -12.69
N GLY A 172 -0.38 8.20 -11.52
CA GLY A 172 -1.04 7.92 -10.25
C GLY A 172 -2.17 8.89 -9.91
N ASN A 173 -2.05 10.15 -10.30
CA ASN A 173 -3.06 11.18 -10.04
C ASN A 173 -4.06 11.38 -11.21
N MET A 174 -3.92 10.67 -12.30
CA MET A 174 -4.87 10.70 -13.40
C MET A 174 -6.18 10.01 -13.00
N ASN A 175 -7.23 10.78 -12.76
CA ASN A 175 -8.55 10.27 -12.32
C ASN A 175 -8.51 9.47 -11.00
N GLY A 176 -7.72 9.89 -10.02
CA GLY A 176 -7.62 9.28 -8.70
C GLY A 176 -6.51 9.88 -7.86
N VAL A 177 -6.16 9.26 -6.75
CA VAL A 177 -5.09 9.69 -5.85
C VAL A 177 -3.93 8.71 -5.91
N GLY A 178 -2.72 9.20 -6.19
CA GLY A 178 -1.47 8.43 -6.15
C GLY A 178 -0.68 8.75 -4.86
N ILE A 179 -0.47 7.76 -4.02
CA ILE A 179 0.36 7.86 -2.80
C ILE A 179 1.72 7.24 -3.13
N VAL A 180 2.70 8.07 -3.45
CA VAL A 180 4.06 7.60 -3.74
C VAL A 180 4.78 7.23 -2.44
N ASN A 181 5.36 6.02 -2.38
CA ASN A 181 6.05 5.52 -1.21
C ASN A 181 7.56 5.48 -1.41
N VAL A 182 8.28 6.28 -0.64
CA VAL A 182 9.75 6.31 -0.58
C VAL A 182 10.21 5.88 0.81
N SER A 183 11.12 4.92 0.91
CA SER A 183 11.63 4.40 2.19
C SER A 183 13.14 4.62 2.32
N ARG A 184 13.97 3.83 1.63
CA ARG A 184 15.43 3.88 1.78
C ARG A 184 16.02 5.24 1.41
N GLY A 185 15.50 5.90 0.38
CA GLY A 185 15.95 7.23 -0.04
C GLY A 185 15.78 8.29 1.05
N ILE A 186 14.79 8.13 1.94
CA ILE A 186 14.54 9.04 3.06
C ILE A 186 15.29 8.56 4.32
N LEU A 187 15.05 7.32 4.76
CA LEU A 187 15.49 6.84 6.06
C LEU A 187 17.02 6.67 6.18
N TYR A 188 17.72 6.47 5.06
CA TYR A 188 19.17 6.31 5.03
C TYR A 188 19.91 7.53 4.45
N ALA A 189 19.22 8.65 4.28
CA ALA A 189 19.85 9.90 3.84
C ALA A 189 20.91 10.36 4.88
N GLY A 190 22.07 10.84 4.39
CA GLY A 190 23.12 11.44 5.23
C GLY A 190 23.54 10.59 6.41
N ASN A 191 23.74 9.29 6.23
CA ASN A 191 24.07 8.32 7.28
C ASN A 191 23.02 8.19 8.37
N GLY A 192 21.77 8.52 8.07
CA GLY A 192 20.63 8.40 8.99
C GLY A 192 20.53 9.52 10.03
N SER A 193 21.21 10.65 9.83
CA SER A 193 21.03 11.81 10.70
C SER A 193 19.60 12.38 10.54
N LEU A 194 19.04 12.89 11.66
CA LEU A 194 17.67 13.41 11.66
C LEU A 194 17.49 14.54 10.65
N ASP A 195 18.44 15.49 10.58
CA ASP A 195 18.38 16.61 9.64
C ASP A 195 18.41 16.17 8.19
N ALA A 196 19.24 15.17 7.85
CA ALA A 196 19.32 14.62 6.49
C ALA A 196 18.03 13.86 6.11
N ILE A 197 17.43 13.11 7.05
CA ILE A 197 16.14 12.43 6.86
C ILE A 197 15.04 13.47 6.60
N VAL A 198 14.96 14.52 7.42
CA VAL A 198 13.96 15.59 7.26
C VAL A 198 14.14 16.31 5.93
N LYS A 199 15.36 16.70 5.57
CA LYS A 199 15.67 17.35 4.30
C LYS A 199 15.33 16.47 3.11
N SER A 200 15.65 15.16 3.19
CA SER A 200 15.32 14.22 2.14
C SER A 200 13.81 14.05 1.99
N ALA A 201 13.07 13.94 3.09
CA ALA A 201 11.61 13.87 3.04
C ALA A 201 10.99 15.12 2.39
N GLN A 202 11.50 16.32 2.72
CA GLN A 202 11.06 17.57 2.11
C GLN A 202 11.28 17.61 0.58
N ASN A 203 12.40 17.05 0.09
CA ASN A 203 12.70 17.03 -1.35
C ASN A 203 11.70 16.18 -2.15
N TYR A 204 11.01 15.22 -1.52
CA TYR A 204 9.95 14.41 -2.15
C TYR A 204 8.56 15.03 -2.04
N THR A 205 8.40 16.12 -1.30
CA THR A 205 7.10 16.78 -1.09
C THR A 205 6.98 18.14 -1.79
N ASN A 206 8.08 18.64 -2.33
CA ASN A 206 8.15 19.85 -3.16
C ASN A 206 8.18 19.46 -4.65
#